data_bcf90bd3f66f5f7d98221a4606ffdc57
#
_entry.id   bcf90bd3f66f5f7d98221a4606ffdc57
#
_cell.length_a   1.000
_cell.length_b   1.000
_cell.length_c   1.000
_cell.angle_alpha   90.00
_cell.angle_beta   90.00
_cell.angle_gamma   90.00
#
_symmetry.space_group_name_H-M   'P 1'
#
loop_
_entity.id
_entity.type
_entity.pdbx_description
1 polymer ?
#
loop_
_entity_poly.entity_id
_entity_poly.type
_entity_poly.pdbx_seq_one_letter_code
_entity_poly.pdbx_strand_id
1 'polypeptide(L)'
;MKKLYILIILIISSIILYYAFFFDRIAKPVKIGFVGALTAKYSVLGNAMMNGIILAFEEEDYKINDKKIELIFKDDKKDIEVNKKIVNDFIDQGIKIVIGNVTSTMSKVSMEIINKHPDMFMISAASASNEFSGIDDQFFRVHVANNAQRFSTFTSYIKESGYSKIYGIYDEGNITYTKDYLENFEKSFINKGGKKFLSYSKIDDLDFLVKDIKEKNPDLLLICANSVDAARVIQYLRLNNINTQITSSEWAMTHTFLENTGKYSEGIIFNIDYDEDSQNEKFLEFVKNYEDKYKLFPSMYASKGYELAKIIIELLKIGNETELKKNLLIKKEFQGLQDIIIFDEFGDVIRNFNTFTVKNGKFRKIQ
;
A
#
# COMPACT_ATOMS: atom_id res chain seq x y z
N MET A 1 13.10 -57.27 41.77
CA MET A 1 13.58 -56.67 40.51
C MET A 1 12.43 -56.38 39.52
N LYS A 2 11.57 -57.32 39.15
CA LYS A 2 10.44 -57.06 38.17
C LYS A 2 9.50 -55.92 38.54
N LYS A 3 9.12 -55.76 39.82
CA LYS A 3 8.25 -54.66 40.29
C LYS A 3 8.90 -53.28 40.17
N LEU A 4 10.23 -53.17 40.35
CA LEU A 4 10.98 -51.94 40.17
C LEU A 4 11.06 -51.49 38.72
N TYR A 5 11.25 -52.43 37.79
CA TYR A 5 11.24 -52.17 36.35
C TYR A 5 9.87 -51.66 35.84
N ILE A 6 8.77 -52.27 36.34
CA ILE A 6 7.40 -51.85 36.00
C ILE A 6 7.15 -50.38 36.49
N LEU A 7 7.59 -50.06 37.70
CA LEU A 7 7.45 -48.73 38.26
C LEU A 7 8.24 -47.67 37.43
N ILE A 8 9.48 -48.00 37.05
CA ILE A 8 10.30 -47.13 36.20
C ILE A 8 9.65 -46.90 34.83
N ILE A 9 9.11 -47.92 34.20
CA ILE A 9 8.41 -47.81 32.91
C ILE A 9 7.17 -46.93 33.04
N LEU A 10 6.38 -47.05 34.11
CA LEU A 10 5.20 -46.23 34.35
C LEU A 10 5.57 -44.72 34.60
N ILE A 11 6.67 -44.44 35.30
CA ILE A 11 7.16 -43.09 35.50
C ILE A 11 7.64 -42.50 34.17
N ILE A 12 8.40 -43.23 33.36
CA ILE A 12 8.88 -42.78 32.05
C ILE A 12 7.71 -42.52 31.10
N SER A 13 6.72 -43.43 31.04
CA SER A 13 5.54 -43.26 30.21
C SER A 13 4.68 -42.06 30.65
N SER A 14 4.56 -41.82 31.97
CA SER A 14 3.86 -40.61 32.51
C SER A 14 4.60 -39.31 32.17
N ILE A 15 5.92 -39.34 32.20
CA ILE A 15 6.76 -38.18 31.82
C ILE A 15 6.63 -37.93 30.28
N ILE A 16 6.67 -38.99 29.48
CA ILE A 16 6.50 -38.85 28.01
C ILE A 16 5.08 -38.32 27.67
N LEU A 17 4.05 -38.87 28.32
CA LEU A 17 2.67 -38.41 28.16
C LEU A 17 2.50 -36.96 28.62
N TYR A 18 3.12 -36.57 29.73
CA TYR A 18 3.13 -35.20 30.22
C TYR A 18 3.83 -34.26 29.24
N TYR A 19 5.02 -34.63 28.74
CA TYR A 19 5.72 -33.84 27.71
C TYR A 19 4.94 -33.79 26.40
N ALA A 20 4.37 -34.89 25.92
CA ALA A 20 3.53 -34.91 24.71
C ALA A 20 2.31 -34.02 24.87
N PHE A 21 1.63 -34.08 26.03
CA PHE A 21 0.46 -33.25 26.34
C PHE A 21 0.82 -31.76 26.52
N PHE A 22 1.99 -31.44 27.03
CA PHE A 22 2.49 -30.06 27.15
C PHE A 22 3.02 -29.54 25.82
N PHE A 23 3.71 -30.35 25.02
CA PHE A 23 4.23 -29.97 23.68
C PHE A 23 3.09 -29.71 22.68
N ASP A 24 2.02 -30.50 22.73
CA ASP A 24 0.83 -30.29 21.89
C ASP A 24 0.05 -29.00 22.29
N ARG A 25 0.26 -28.47 23.49
CA ARG A 25 -0.35 -27.23 23.97
C ARG A 25 0.45 -25.96 23.63
N ILE A 26 1.66 -26.06 23.13
CA ILE A 26 2.35 -24.90 22.57
C ILE A 26 1.71 -24.61 21.23
N ALA A 27 0.71 -23.73 21.24
CA ALA A 27 0.03 -23.29 20.02
C ALA A 27 1.08 -22.83 19.00
N LYS A 28 1.08 -23.43 17.81
CA LYS A 28 1.98 -23.01 16.74
C LYS A 28 1.79 -21.51 16.48
N PRO A 29 2.87 -20.76 16.27
CA PRO A 29 2.75 -19.34 15.97
C PRO A 29 1.97 -19.15 14.67
N VAL A 30 1.16 -18.10 14.63
CA VAL A 30 0.57 -17.63 13.37
C VAL A 30 1.65 -16.88 12.62
N LYS A 31 2.00 -17.38 11.44
CA LYS A 31 2.99 -16.74 10.58
C LYS A 31 2.31 -15.81 9.59
N ILE A 32 2.84 -14.58 9.47
CA ILE A 32 2.37 -13.57 8.52
C ILE A 32 3.54 -13.19 7.64
N GLY A 33 3.41 -13.45 6.34
CA GLY A 33 4.42 -13.11 5.34
C GLY A 33 4.21 -11.69 4.81
N PHE A 34 5.26 -10.90 4.76
CA PHE A 34 5.30 -9.66 3.98
C PHE A 34 6.22 -9.86 2.77
N VAL A 35 5.73 -9.47 1.60
CA VAL A 35 6.51 -9.43 0.36
C VAL A 35 6.39 -8.06 -0.29
N GLY A 36 7.54 -7.41 -0.55
CA GLY A 36 7.56 -6.09 -1.17
C GLY A 36 8.96 -5.54 -1.32
N ALA A 37 9.11 -4.42 -2.01
CA ALA A 37 10.39 -3.77 -2.25
C ALA A 37 10.91 -3.13 -0.95
N LEU A 38 11.91 -3.73 -0.33
CA LEU A 38 12.60 -3.22 0.86
C LEU A 38 13.97 -2.61 0.54
N THR A 39 14.46 -2.85 -0.67
CA THR A 39 15.70 -2.25 -1.20
C THR A 39 15.43 -1.54 -2.53
N ALA A 40 16.43 -0.81 -3.05
CA ALA A 40 16.39 -0.09 -4.32
C ALA A 40 15.29 0.99 -4.43
N LYS A 41 14.80 1.24 -5.64
CA LYS A 41 13.99 2.38 -6.06
C LYS A 41 12.70 2.62 -5.26
N TYR A 42 12.05 1.56 -4.79
CA TYR A 42 10.76 1.66 -4.09
C TYR A 42 10.83 1.37 -2.59
N SER A 43 12.04 1.27 -2.05
CA SER A 43 12.29 0.94 -0.64
C SER A 43 11.70 1.94 0.35
N VAL A 44 11.59 3.20 -0.03
CA VAL A 44 10.96 4.24 0.82
C VAL A 44 9.54 3.84 1.21
N LEU A 45 8.75 3.32 0.27
CA LEU A 45 7.37 2.89 0.51
C LEU A 45 7.33 1.57 1.30
N GLY A 46 8.13 0.60 0.86
CA GLY A 46 8.17 -0.72 1.49
C GLY A 46 8.60 -0.66 2.95
N ASN A 47 9.65 0.11 3.25
CA ASN A 47 10.11 0.29 4.62
C ASN A 47 9.11 1.07 5.49
N ALA A 48 8.44 2.09 4.93
CA ALA A 48 7.38 2.79 5.64
C ALA A 48 6.22 1.87 6.03
N MET A 49 5.74 1.02 5.09
CA MET A 49 4.72 0.01 5.37
C MET A 49 5.17 -0.99 6.43
N MET A 50 6.39 -1.53 6.27
CA MET A 50 6.96 -2.47 7.23
C MET A 50 7.00 -1.87 8.64
N ASN A 51 7.42 -0.63 8.79
CA ASN A 51 7.46 0.06 10.07
C ASN A 51 6.07 0.22 10.70
N GLY A 52 5.05 0.57 9.90
CA GLY A 52 3.66 0.64 10.37
C GLY A 52 3.14 -0.72 10.84
N ILE A 53 3.40 -1.78 10.07
CA ILE A 53 3.02 -3.15 10.42
C ILE A 53 3.68 -3.59 11.73
N ILE A 54 5.00 -3.39 11.86
CA ILE A 54 5.75 -3.74 13.06
C ILE A 54 5.18 -3.02 14.29
N LEU A 55 4.90 -1.71 14.18
CA LEU A 55 4.37 -0.92 15.28
C LEU A 55 3.02 -1.48 15.76
N ALA A 56 2.10 -1.81 14.84
CA ALA A 56 0.79 -2.35 15.19
C ALA A 56 0.86 -3.70 15.92
N PHE A 57 1.74 -4.61 15.48
CA PHE A 57 1.91 -5.91 16.15
C PHE A 57 2.71 -5.82 17.46
N GLU A 58 3.59 -4.85 17.58
CA GLU A 58 4.32 -4.57 18.82
C GLU A 58 3.40 -4.09 19.94
N GLU A 59 2.37 -3.29 19.61
CA GLU A 59 1.33 -2.88 20.57
C GLU A 59 0.51 -4.05 21.12
N GLU A 60 0.51 -5.20 20.45
CA GLU A 60 -0.12 -6.45 20.90
C GLU A 60 0.93 -7.46 21.44
N ASP A 61 2.15 -7.01 21.77
CA ASP A 61 3.26 -7.86 22.23
C ASP A 61 3.51 -9.09 21.32
N TYR A 62 3.21 -8.98 20.01
CA TYR A 62 3.24 -10.08 19.04
C TYR A 62 2.44 -11.31 19.50
N LYS A 63 1.30 -11.09 20.17
CA LYS A 63 0.45 -12.16 20.70
C LYS A 63 -1.04 -11.85 20.51
N ILE A 64 -1.77 -12.78 19.94
CA ILE A 64 -3.23 -12.67 19.72
C ILE A 64 -3.88 -13.98 20.15
N ASN A 65 -4.90 -13.92 21.05
CA ASN A 65 -5.61 -15.10 21.55
C ASN A 65 -4.66 -16.22 22.02
N ASP A 66 -3.62 -15.87 22.81
CA ASP A 66 -2.59 -16.77 23.30
C ASP A 66 -1.67 -17.41 22.23
N LYS A 67 -1.85 -17.10 20.95
CA LYS A 67 -0.96 -17.50 19.86
C LYS A 67 0.09 -16.43 19.63
N LYS A 68 1.35 -16.85 19.53
CA LYS A 68 2.45 -15.98 19.12
C LYS A 68 2.29 -15.61 17.64
N ILE A 69 2.60 -14.37 17.30
CA ILE A 69 2.67 -13.90 15.90
C ILE A 69 4.13 -13.86 15.46
N GLU A 70 4.40 -14.40 14.28
CA GLU A 70 5.72 -14.35 13.64
C GLU A 70 5.61 -13.59 12.32
N LEU A 71 6.22 -12.40 12.25
CA LEU A 71 6.28 -11.59 11.03
C LEU A 71 7.51 -11.98 10.21
N ILE A 72 7.32 -12.31 8.94
CA ILE A 72 8.37 -12.72 8.02
C ILE A 72 8.43 -11.73 6.87
N PHE A 73 9.44 -10.85 6.88
CA PHE A 73 9.63 -9.84 5.83
C PHE A 73 10.57 -10.36 4.75
N LYS A 74 10.13 -10.25 3.48
CA LYS A 74 10.91 -10.63 2.30
C LYS A 74 10.92 -9.49 1.29
N ASP A 75 12.13 -9.23 0.77
CA ASP A 75 12.37 -8.24 -0.27
C ASP A 75 12.23 -8.87 -1.65
N ASP A 76 11.22 -8.45 -2.41
CA ASP A 76 11.01 -8.88 -3.80
C ASP A 76 11.95 -8.17 -4.78
N LYS A 77 12.69 -7.14 -4.34
CA LYS A 77 13.60 -6.33 -5.15
C LYS A 77 12.96 -5.78 -6.43
N LYS A 78 11.62 -5.82 -6.49
CA LYS A 78 10.84 -5.56 -7.69
C LYS A 78 11.20 -6.48 -8.87
N ASP A 79 11.64 -7.67 -8.58
CA ASP A 79 11.94 -8.73 -9.54
C ASP A 79 10.81 -9.77 -9.54
N ILE A 80 10.24 -10.04 -10.72
CA ILE A 80 9.09 -10.93 -10.87
C ILE A 80 9.42 -12.35 -10.42
N GLU A 81 10.59 -12.86 -10.75
CA GLU A 81 10.97 -14.24 -10.40
C GLU A 81 11.31 -14.37 -8.91
N VAL A 82 11.95 -13.34 -8.33
CA VAL A 82 12.18 -13.27 -6.87
C VAL A 82 10.83 -13.23 -6.14
N ASN A 83 9.88 -12.42 -6.60
CA ASN A 83 8.54 -12.33 -6.01
C ASN A 83 7.81 -13.68 -6.06
N LYS A 84 7.77 -14.32 -7.24
CA LYS A 84 7.16 -15.65 -7.40
C LYS A 84 7.76 -16.68 -6.44
N LYS A 85 9.11 -16.67 -6.33
CA LYS A 85 9.79 -17.58 -5.41
C LYS A 85 9.38 -17.32 -3.96
N ILE A 86 9.35 -16.07 -3.52
CA ILE A 86 8.95 -15.71 -2.15
C ILE A 86 7.52 -16.18 -1.84
N VAL A 87 6.57 -15.94 -2.75
CA VAL A 87 5.18 -16.34 -2.54
C VAL A 87 5.04 -17.86 -2.47
N ASN A 88 5.72 -18.62 -3.34
CA ASN A 88 5.75 -20.08 -3.26
C ASN A 88 6.42 -20.57 -1.98
N ASP A 89 7.54 -19.98 -1.55
CA ASP A 89 8.20 -20.28 -0.29
C ASP A 89 7.27 -20.05 0.92
N PHE A 90 6.39 -19.03 0.88
CA PHE A 90 5.36 -18.80 1.91
C PHE A 90 4.33 -19.92 1.93
N ILE A 91 3.85 -20.36 0.77
CA ILE A 91 2.89 -21.47 0.63
C ILE A 91 3.50 -22.77 1.18
N ASP A 92 4.74 -23.09 0.81
CA ASP A 92 5.45 -24.30 1.26
C ASP A 92 5.68 -24.30 2.78
N GLN A 93 5.84 -23.11 3.39
CA GLN A 93 5.95 -22.94 4.85
C GLN A 93 4.59 -22.95 5.57
N GLY A 94 3.49 -23.11 4.85
CA GLY A 94 2.14 -23.09 5.42
C GLY A 94 1.64 -21.73 5.87
N ILE A 95 2.25 -20.63 5.39
CA ILE A 95 1.82 -19.24 5.68
C ILE A 95 0.52 -18.98 4.93
N LYS A 96 -0.53 -18.58 5.66
CA LYS A 96 -1.87 -18.33 5.11
C LYS A 96 -2.17 -16.84 4.90
N ILE A 97 -1.44 -15.97 5.58
CA ILE A 97 -1.66 -14.52 5.55
C ILE A 97 -0.44 -13.88 4.86
N VAL A 98 -0.68 -13.20 3.75
CA VAL A 98 0.34 -12.49 3.00
C VAL A 98 -0.01 -11.00 2.92
N ILE A 99 0.91 -10.16 3.34
CA ILE A 99 0.85 -8.72 3.18
C ILE A 99 1.74 -8.34 1.99
N GLY A 100 1.20 -7.64 1.03
CA GLY A 100 1.98 -7.21 -0.14
C GLY A 100 1.12 -6.94 -1.37
N ASN A 101 1.71 -6.55 -2.46
CA ASN A 101 3.06 -5.99 -2.59
C ASN A 101 3.01 -4.45 -2.49
N VAL A 102 4.18 -3.84 -2.61
CA VAL A 102 4.33 -2.37 -2.60
C VAL A 102 3.88 -1.72 -3.91
N THR A 103 3.85 -2.49 -5.00
CA THR A 103 3.42 -2.01 -6.33
C THR A 103 2.34 -2.92 -6.92
N SER A 104 1.40 -2.34 -7.67
CA SER A 104 0.33 -3.11 -8.32
C SER A 104 0.88 -4.15 -9.31
N THR A 105 1.97 -3.83 -10.03
CA THR A 105 2.61 -4.80 -10.94
C THR A 105 3.07 -6.06 -10.20
N MET A 106 3.68 -5.93 -9.01
CA MET A 106 4.10 -7.09 -8.22
C MET A 106 2.91 -7.78 -7.54
N SER A 107 1.91 -7.03 -7.10
CA SER A 107 0.67 -7.62 -6.53
C SER A 107 -0.03 -8.51 -7.55
N LYS A 108 -0.09 -8.12 -8.83
CA LYS A 108 -0.65 -8.96 -9.89
C LYS A 108 0.04 -10.31 -9.97
N VAL A 109 1.38 -10.32 -9.92
CA VAL A 109 2.17 -11.56 -9.92
C VAL A 109 1.87 -12.43 -8.71
N SER A 110 1.77 -11.84 -7.52
CA SER A 110 1.45 -12.57 -6.29
C SER A 110 0.01 -13.12 -6.31
N MET A 111 -0.96 -12.33 -6.79
CA MET A 111 -2.37 -12.73 -6.92
C MET A 111 -2.53 -13.94 -7.85
N GLU A 112 -1.82 -14.00 -8.98
CA GLU A 112 -1.85 -15.13 -9.92
C GLU A 112 -1.45 -16.47 -9.27
N ILE A 113 -0.66 -16.43 -8.21
CA ILE A 113 -0.26 -17.60 -7.42
C ILE A 113 -1.26 -17.84 -6.29
N ILE A 114 -1.52 -16.83 -5.47
CA ILE A 114 -2.33 -16.93 -4.25
C ILE A 114 -3.77 -17.30 -4.55
N ASN A 115 -4.36 -16.82 -5.64
CA ASN A 115 -5.73 -17.12 -6.04
C ASN A 115 -5.96 -18.61 -6.39
N LYS A 116 -4.91 -19.42 -6.53
CA LYS A 116 -4.99 -20.87 -6.66
C LYS A 116 -5.12 -21.61 -5.31
N HIS A 117 -5.01 -20.88 -4.21
CA HIS A 117 -5.02 -21.38 -2.84
C HIS A 117 -6.15 -20.72 -2.03
N PRO A 118 -7.36 -21.31 -2.01
CA PRO A 118 -8.55 -20.69 -1.44
C PRO A 118 -8.51 -20.49 0.10
N ASP A 119 -7.54 -21.10 0.76
CA ASP A 119 -7.28 -20.96 2.20
C ASP A 119 -6.24 -19.87 2.53
N MET A 120 -5.76 -19.14 1.52
CA MET A 120 -4.88 -17.99 1.69
C MET A 120 -5.66 -16.68 1.73
N PHE A 121 -5.05 -15.68 2.33
CA PHE A 121 -5.54 -14.31 2.40
C PHE A 121 -4.38 -13.36 2.08
N MET A 122 -4.54 -12.55 1.05
CA MET A 122 -3.57 -11.52 0.68
C MET A 122 -4.20 -10.14 0.86
N ILE A 123 -3.48 -9.22 1.51
CA ILE A 123 -3.94 -7.84 1.68
C ILE A 123 -2.82 -6.84 1.39
N SER A 124 -3.14 -5.76 0.64
CA SER A 124 -2.17 -4.74 0.25
C SER A 124 -2.51 -3.36 0.80
N ALA A 125 -1.47 -2.65 1.24
CA ALA A 125 -1.56 -1.25 1.67
C ALA A 125 -1.32 -0.24 0.53
N ALA A 126 -0.94 -0.69 -0.67
CA ALA A 126 -0.50 0.21 -1.75
C ALA A 126 -1.07 -0.08 -3.13
N SER A 127 -1.58 -1.27 -3.37
CA SER A 127 -2.04 -1.66 -4.72
C SER A 127 -3.36 -1.01 -5.06
N ALA A 128 -3.34 -0.10 -6.04
CA ALA A 128 -4.49 0.73 -6.41
C ALA A 128 -5.03 0.46 -7.83
N SER A 129 -4.45 -0.46 -8.61
CA SER A 129 -4.96 -0.74 -9.96
C SER A 129 -6.43 -1.15 -9.94
N ASN A 130 -7.22 -0.55 -10.83
CA ASN A 130 -8.64 -0.86 -10.96
C ASN A 130 -8.89 -2.23 -11.59
N GLU A 131 -7.89 -2.84 -12.23
CA GLU A 131 -8.01 -4.20 -12.77
C GLU A 131 -8.23 -5.27 -11.70
N PHE A 132 -7.98 -4.96 -10.41
CA PHE A 132 -8.21 -5.87 -9.28
C PHE A 132 -9.60 -5.70 -8.65
N SER A 133 -10.37 -4.71 -9.08
CA SER A 133 -11.67 -4.38 -8.46
C SER A 133 -12.80 -5.28 -8.93
N GLY A 134 -13.73 -5.56 -8.01
CA GLY A 134 -14.96 -6.28 -8.30
C GLY A 134 -14.73 -7.76 -8.60
N ILE A 135 -13.68 -8.36 -8.08
CA ILE A 135 -13.32 -9.78 -8.27
C ILE A 135 -13.45 -10.52 -6.94
N ASP A 136 -14.23 -11.58 -6.91
CA ASP A 136 -14.26 -12.48 -5.74
C ASP A 136 -13.04 -13.42 -5.76
N ASP A 137 -11.97 -12.97 -5.14
CA ASP A 137 -10.70 -13.69 -5.09
C ASP A 137 -10.08 -13.69 -3.67
N GLN A 138 -8.78 -13.94 -3.53
CA GLN A 138 -8.08 -13.96 -2.24
C GLN A 138 -7.37 -12.63 -1.94
N PHE A 139 -7.56 -11.59 -2.78
CA PHE A 139 -6.90 -10.30 -2.65
C PHE A 139 -7.82 -9.24 -2.06
N PHE A 140 -7.29 -8.50 -1.09
CA PHE A 140 -7.92 -7.39 -0.40
C PHE A 140 -6.97 -6.19 -0.38
N ARG A 141 -7.49 -4.99 -0.14
CA ARG A 141 -6.65 -3.80 -0.04
C ARG A 141 -7.27 -2.72 0.85
N VAL A 142 -6.42 -1.98 1.54
CA VAL A 142 -6.82 -0.76 2.27
C VAL A 142 -6.57 0.52 1.48
N HIS A 143 -6.06 0.39 0.26
CA HIS A 143 -5.85 1.49 -0.69
C HIS A 143 -6.96 1.49 -1.73
N VAL A 144 -7.53 2.68 -1.99
CA VAL A 144 -8.66 2.83 -2.92
C VAL A 144 -8.23 2.54 -4.37
N ALA A 145 -9.11 1.86 -5.10
CA ALA A 145 -8.91 1.59 -6.51
C ALA A 145 -8.86 2.86 -7.37
N ASN A 146 -8.05 2.86 -8.42
CA ASN A 146 -7.99 3.92 -9.43
C ASN A 146 -9.19 3.88 -10.37
N ASN A 147 -10.41 3.85 -9.86
CA ASN A 147 -11.58 3.91 -10.73
C ASN A 147 -11.97 5.36 -11.07
N ALA A 148 -12.76 5.53 -12.13
CA ALA A 148 -13.16 6.86 -12.57
C ALA A 148 -14.02 7.62 -11.55
N GLN A 149 -14.69 6.93 -10.63
CA GLN A 149 -15.48 7.54 -9.57
C GLN A 149 -14.58 8.18 -8.51
N ARG A 150 -13.47 7.53 -8.13
CA ARG A 150 -12.45 8.08 -7.23
C ARG A 150 -11.96 9.45 -7.72
N PHE A 151 -11.74 9.59 -9.03
CA PHE A 151 -11.25 10.83 -9.62
C PHE A 151 -12.32 11.90 -9.85
N SER A 152 -13.60 11.60 -9.60
CA SER A 152 -14.72 12.46 -9.99
C SER A 152 -14.63 13.88 -9.40
N THR A 153 -14.35 14.02 -8.11
CA THR A 153 -14.21 15.33 -7.44
C THR A 153 -12.96 16.06 -7.94
N PHE A 154 -11.85 15.34 -8.03
CA PHE A 154 -10.58 15.92 -8.45
C PHE A 154 -10.59 16.39 -9.90
N THR A 155 -11.16 15.62 -10.82
CA THR A 155 -11.30 16.03 -12.23
C THR A 155 -12.27 17.20 -12.41
N SER A 156 -13.30 17.33 -11.57
CA SER A 156 -14.13 18.53 -11.53
C SER A 156 -13.30 19.77 -11.12
N TYR A 157 -12.51 19.66 -10.04
CA TYR A 157 -11.59 20.72 -9.60
C TYR A 157 -10.61 21.14 -10.70
N ILE A 158 -9.96 20.17 -11.36
CA ILE A 158 -9.01 20.44 -12.47
C ILE A 158 -9.70 21.21 -13.60
N LYS A 159 -10.92 20.80 -13.99
CA LYS A 159 -11.68 21.46 -15.03
C LYS A 159 -12.14 22.87 -14.65
N GLU A 160 -12.66 23.03 -13.44
CA GLU A 160 -13.11 24.32 -12.90
C GLU A 160 -11.95 25.32 -12.73
N SER A 161 -10.72 24.80 -12.50
CA SER A 161 -9.48 25.58 -12.50
C SER A 161 -9.04 26.00 -13.93
N GLY A 162 -9.76 25.63 -14.97
CA GLY A 162 -9.53 26.06 -16.35
C GLY A 162 -8.60 25.17 -17.17
N TYR A 163 -8.08 24.06 -16.62
CA TYR A 163 -7.21 23.15 -17.34
C TYR A 163 -8.00 22.29 -18.34
N SER A 164 -7.48 22.20 -19.56
CA SER A 164 -8.16 21.51 -20.67
C SER A 164 -7.25 20.68 -21.56
N LYS A 165 -5.95 20.99 -21.57
CA LYS A 165 -4.92 20.33 -22.40
C LYS A 165 -3.95 19.58 -21.47
N ILE A 166 -4.30 18.35 -21.13
CA ILE A 166 -3.54 17.54 -20.18
C ILE A 166 -2.54 16.65 -20.93
N TYR A 167 -1.33 16.53 -20.38
CA TYR A 167 -0.27 15.64 -20.85
C TYR A 167 0.09 14.66 -19.74
N GLY A 168 -0.04 13.35 -19.98
CA GLY A 168 0.26 12.29 -19.02
C GLY A 168 1.71 11.82 -19.09
N ILE A 169 2.34 11.65 -17.92
CA ILE A 169 3.71 11.14 -17.77
C ILE A 169 3.69 9.98 -16.77
N TYR A 170 4.29 8.83 -17.12
CA TYR A 170 4.19 7.64 -16.29
C TYR A 170 5.49 6.83 -16.17
N ASP A 171 5.66 6.15 -15.04
CA ASP A 171 6.72 5.19 -14.77
C ASP A 171 6.31 3.78 -15.24
N GLU A 172 7.00 3.21 -16.24
CA GLU A 172 6.79 1.83 -16.69
C GLU A 172 7.10 0.80 -15.63
N GLY A 173 7.92 1.15 -14.66
CA GLY A 173 8.28 0.24 -13.60
C GLY A 173 7.11 -0.26 -12.77
N ASN A 174 6.00 0.48 -12.70
CA ASN A 174 4.75 0.06 -12.08
C ASN A 174 3.58 0.26 -13.04
N ILE A 175 3.70 -0.26 -14.26
CA ILE A 175 2.77 0.00 -15.37
C ILE A 175 1.33 -0.36 -15.03
N THR A 176 1.11 -1.45 -14.28
CA THR A 176 -0.21 -1.88 -13.80
C THR A 176 -0.92 -0.80 -12.98
N TYR A 177 -0.17 0.06 -12.27
CA TYR A 177 -0.73 1.20 -11.55
C TYR A 177 -0.74 2.47 -12.39
N THR A 178 0.41 2.83 -12.98
CA THR A 178 0.60 4.16 -13.56
C THR A 178 -0.23 4.40 -14.80
N LYS A 179 -0.35 3.40 -15.66
CA LYS A 179 -1.18 3.48 -16.85
C LYS A 179 -2.67 3.46 -16.51
N ASP A 180 -3.06 2.56 -15.60
CA ASP A 180 -4.40 2.48 -15.05
C ASP A 180 -4.85 3.81 -14.40
N TYR A 181 -3.95 4.45 -13.62
CA TYR A 181 -4.20 5.77 -13.03
C TYR A 181 -4.51 6.83 -14.09
N LEU A 182 -3.66 6.95 -15.11
CA LEU A 182 -3.84 7.94 -16.17
C LEU A 182 -5.10 7.70 -17.00
N GLU A 183 -5.37 6.46 -17.38
CA GLU A 183 -6.54 6.09 -18.19
C GLU A 183 -7.85 6.35 -17.43
N ASN A 184 -7.93 5.99 -16.15
CA ASN A 184 -9.13 6.22 -15.35
C ASN A 184 -9.30 7.70 -14.96
N PHE A 185 -8.21 8.44 -14.77
CA PHE A 185 -8.27 9.89 -14.62
C PHE A 185 -8.79 10.55 -15.91
N GLU A 186 -8.23 10.21 -17.09
CA GLU A 186 -8.72 10.72 -18.37
C GLU A 186 -10.20 10.41 -18.57
N LYS A 187 -10.61 9.17 -18.31
CA LYS A 187 -12.02 8.76 -18.41
C LYS A 187 -12.92 9.61 -17.51
N SER A 188 -12.51 9.83 -16.26
CA SER A 188 -13.23 10.70 -15.31
C SER A 188 -13.28 12.15 -15.81
N PHE A 189 -12.16 12.66 -16.33
CA PHE A 189 -12.07 14.03 -16.86
C PHE A 189 -13.00 14.24 -18.07
N ILE A 190 -13.04 13.28 -19.00
CA ILE A 190 -13.97 13.29 -20.15
C ILE A 190 -15.43 13.26 -19.68
N ASN A 191 -15.76 12.44 -18.68
CA ASN A 191 -17.11 12.38 -18.11
C ASN A 191 -17.55 13.72 -17.48
N LYS A 192 -16.62 14.58 -17.09
CA LYS A 192 -16.87 15.96 -16.62
C LYS A 192 -16.89 16.98 -17.76
N GLY A 193 -16.86 16.54 -19.02
CA GLY A 193 -16.81 17.38 -20.21
C GLY A 193 -15.42 17.94 -20.52
N GLY A 194 -14.37 17.30 -20.02
CA GLY A 194 -12.99 17.51 -20.45
C GLY A 194 -12.70 16.87 -21.79
N LYS A 195 -11.48 17.08 -22.31
CA LYS A 195 -11.00 16.48 -23.56
C LYS A 195 -10.05 15.33 -23.27
N LYS A 196 -9.80 14.49 -24.29
CA LYS A 196 -8.73 13.49 -24.23
C LYS A 196 -7.38 14.15 -23.96
N PHE A 197 -6.48 13.41 -23.32
CA PHE A 197 -5.11 13.86 -23.10
C PHE A 197 -4.39 14.07 -24.43
N LEU A 198 -3.50 15.05 -24.47
CA LEU A 198 -2.70 15.34 -25.65
C LEU A 198 -1.74 14.20 -25.98
N SER A 199 -1.19 13.56 -24.95
CA SER A 199 -0.23 12.45 -25.08
C SER A 199 -0.04 11.74 -23.75
N TYR A 200 0.56 10.54 -23.85
CA TYR A 200 1.09 9.77 -22.74
C TYR A 200 2.56 9.45 -23.03
N SER A 201 3.47 9.79 -22.13
CA SER A 201 4.90 9.53 -22.30
C SER A 201 5.53 8.90 -21.06
N LYS A 202 6.55 8.10 -21.30
CA LYS A 202 7.36 7.46 -20.24
C LYS A 202 8.33 8.46 -19.63
N ILE A 203 8.75 8.20 -18.39
CA ILE A 203 9.71 9.06 -17.67
C ILE A 203 11.18 8.83 -18.08
N ASP A 204 11.46 7.85 -18.93
CA ASP A 204 12.84 7.40 -19.16
C ASP A 204 13.63 8.31 -20.11
N ASP A 205 12.97 8.93 -21.09
CA ASP A 205 13.59 9.87 -22.04
C ASP A 205 13.16 11.31 -21.74
N LEU A 206 13.95 11.98 -20.92
CA LEU A 206 13.66 13.35 -20.47
C LEU A 206 13.82 14.39 -21.57
N ASP A 207 14.74 14.18 -22.54
CA ASP A 207 14.95 15.08 -23.67
C ASP A 207 13.76 15.02 -24.62
N PHE A 208 13.27 13.82 -24.91
CA PHE A 208 12.04 13.62 -25.65
C PHE A 208 10.84 14.30 -24.96
N LEU A 209 10.70 14.12 -23.64
CA LEU A 209 9.62 14.75 -22.87
C LEU A 209 9.63 16.29 -23.03
N VAL A 210 10.80 16.92 -22.88
CA VAL A 210 10.95 18.37 -23.03
C VAL A 210 10.52 18.83 -24.42
N LYS A 211 10.98 18.13 -25.47
CA LYS A 211 10.64 18.45 -26.86
C LYS A 211 9.14 18.31 -27.13
N ASP A 212 8.56 17.16 -26.75
CA ASP A 212 7.15 16.84 -27.02
C ASP A 212 6.20 17.75 -26.24
N ILE A 213 6.52 18.07 -24.97
CA ILE A 213 5.74 19.03 -24.17
C ILE A 213 5.76 20.43 -24.79
N LYS A 214 6.92 20.91 -25.27
CA LYS A 214 7.03 22.21 -25.92
C LYS A 214 6.22 22.27 -27.21
N GLU A 215 6.21 21.18 -27.99
CA GLU A 215 5.43 21.08 -29.24
C GLU A 215 3.92 21.05 -28.98
N LYS A 216 3.47 20.23 -28.03
CA LYS A 216 2.05 20.05 -27.69
C LYS A 216 1.46 21.18 -26.86
N ASN A 217 2.29 21.93 -26.16
CA ASN A 217 1.92 23.07 -25.33
C ASN A 217 0.72 22.80 -24.40
N PRO A 218 0.83 21.81 -23.46
CA PRO A 218 -0.21 21.53 -22.48
C PRO A 218 -0.35 22.65 -21.46
N ASP A 219 -1.53 22.74 -20.83
CA ASP A 219 -1.78 23.62 -19.70
C ASP A 219 -1.65 22.90 -18.35
N LEU A 220 -1.66 21.55 -18.35
CA LEU A 220 -1.44 20.71 -17.17
C LEU A 220 -0.60 19.47 -17.52
N LEU A 221 0.39 19.17 -16.68
CA LEU A 221 1.10 17.89 -16.69
C LEU A 221 0.60 17.01 -15.54
N LEU A 222 0.21 15.78 -15.84
CA LEU A 222 -0.14 14.77 -14.84
C LEU A 222 0.98 13.74 -14.76
N ILE A 223 1.73 13.72 -13.65
CA ILE A 223 2.87 12.83 -13.43
C ILE A 223 2.46 11.68 -12.51
N CYS A 224 2.54 10.46 -13.01
CA CYS A 224 2.29 9.25 -12.25
C CYS A 224 3.58 8.45 -12.10
N ALA A 225 4.32 8.72 -11.02
CA ALA A 225 5.61 8.12 -10.70
C ALA A 225 5.84 8.12 -9.18
N ASN A 226 6.84 7.35 -8.72
CA ASN A 226 7.27 7.42 -7.32
C ASN A 226 7.93 8.77 -7.00
N SER A 227 8.13 9.05 -5.70
CA SER A 227 8.65 10.34 -5.23
C SER A 227 10.00 10.75 -5.82
N VAL A 228 10.92 9.81 -6.01
CA VAL A 228 12.27 10.09 -6.54
C VAL A 228 12.21 10.41 -8.03
N ASP A 229 11.50 9.60 -8.81
CA ASP A 229 11.38 9.82 -10.25
C ASP A 229 10.53 11.03 -10.59
N ALA A 230 9.42 11.25 -9.87
CA ALA A 230 8.61 12.46 -10.05
C ALA A 230 9.45 13.72 -9.79
N ALA A 231 10.23 13.74 -8.71
CA ALA A 231 11.14 14.85 -8.42
C ALA A 231 12.16 15.07 -9.54
N ARG A 232 12.79 13.99 -10.04
CA ARG A 232 13.76 14.04 -11.15
C ARG A 232 13.13 14.63 -12.42
N VAL A 233 11.96 14.15 -12.80
CA VAL A 233 11.24 14.65 -13.98
C VAL A 233 10.90 16.14 -13.79
N ILE A 234 10.36 16.53 -12.66
CA ILE A 234 9.98 17.93 -12.37
C ILE A 234 11.17 18.86 -12.42
N GLN A 235 12.27 18.50 -11.76
CA GLN A 235 13.50 19.31 -11.79
C GLN A 235 14.00 19.48 -13.23
N TYR A 236 14.03 18.39 -14.02
CA TYR A 236 14.51 18.45 -15.40
C TYR A 236 13.62 19.35 -16.27
N LEU A 237 12.29 19.24 -16.13
CA LEU A 237 11.35 20.09 -16.86
C LEU A 237 11.53 21.56 -16.48
N ARG A 238 11.65 21.90 -15.19
CA ARG A 238 11.86 23.27 -14.71
C ARG A 238 13.21 23.87 -15.17
N LEU A 239 14.29 23.07 -15.18
CA LEU A 239 15.59 23.50 -15.69
C LEU A 239 15.55 23.77 -17.21
N ASN A 240 14.63 23.12 -17.95
CA ASN A 240 14.41 23.37 -19.38
C ASN A 240 13.32 24.42 -19.66
N ASN A 241 12.98 25.26 -18.68
CA ASN A 241 12.01 26.36 -18.76
C ASN A 241 10.57 25.91 -19.07
N ILE A 242 10.20 24.68 -18.71
CA ILE A 242 8.81 24.23 -18.75
C ILE A 242 8.16 24.58 -17.41
N ASN A 243 7.33 25.62 -17.42
CA ASN A 243 6.64 26.15 -16.22
C ASN A 243 5.16 25.76 -16.17
N THR A 244 4.72 24.85 -17.05
CA THR A 244 3.35 24.30 -17.04
C THR A 244 2.97 23.80 -15.66
N GLN A 245 1.70 24.02 -15.26
CA GLN A 245 1.16 23.52 -14.00
C GLN A 245 1.34 21.99 -13.92
N ILE A 246 1.64 21.49 -12.75
CA ILE A 246 1.83 20.06 -12.50
C ILE A 246 0.83 19.57 -11.46
N THR A 247 0.23 18.42 -11.73
CA THR A 247 -0.38 17.55 -10.72
C THR A 247 0.33 16.22 -10.73
N SER A 248 0.42 15.56 -9.57
CA SER A 248 1.05 14.24 -9.45
C SER A 248 0.16 13.27 -8.73
N SER A 249 0.35 11.98 -9.00
CA SER A 249 -0.33 10.94 -8.25
C SER A 249 0.12 10.95 -6.78
N GLU A 250 -0.73 10.43 -5.89
CA GLU A 250 -0.43 10.28 -4.46
C GLU A 250 0.83 9.46 -4.21
N TRP A 251 1.25 8.64 -5.17
CA TRP A 251 2.48 7.85 -5.07
C TRP A 251 3.74 8.69 -4.86
N ALA A 252 3.75 9.92 -5.36
CA ALA A 252 4.84 10.85 -5.15
C ALA A 252 4.71 11.67 -3.84
N MET A 253 3.54 11.73 -3.20
CA MET A 253 3.30 12.60 -2.05
C MET A 253 4.00 12.07 -0.79
N THR A 254 5.27 12.40 -0.62
CA THR A 254 6.13 12.03 0.52
C THR A 254 7.08 13.17 0.88
N HIS A 255 7.63 13.17 2.09
CA HIS A 255 8.68 14.14 2.47
C HIS A 255 9.92 14.02 1.59
N THR A 256 10.30 12.80 1.16
CA THR A 256 11.38 12.57 0.20
C THR A 256 11.14 13.29 -1.14
N PHE A 257 9.89 13.40 -1.58
CA PHE A 257 9.55 14.21 -2.76
C PHE A 257 9.83 15.69 -2.54
N LEU A 258 9.43 16.25 -1.40
CA LEU A 258 9.68 17.67 -1.08
C LEU A 258 11.18 17.97 -1.01
N GLU A 259 11.94 17.11 -0.32
CA GLU A 259 13.39 17.23 -0.19
C GLU A 259 14.09 17.19 -1.57
N ASN A 260 13.77 16.20 -2.39
CA ASN A 260 14.38 16.03 -3.70
C ASN A 260 13.94 17.09 -4.71
N THR A 261 12.69 17.53 -4.68
CA THR A 261 12.17 18.51 -5.64
C THR A 261 12.57 19.95 -5.25
N GLY A 262 12.72 20.21 -3.95
CA GLY A 262 13.06 21.51 -3.39
C GLY A 262 12.07 22.61 -3.82
N LYS A 263 12.57 23.78 -4.20
CA LYS A 263 11.73 24.92 -4.65
C LYS A 263 10.82 24.62 -5.83
N TYR A 264 11.12 23.61 -6.63
CA TYR A 264 10.32 23.23 -7.79
C TYR A 264 9.05 22.43 -7.43
N SER A 265 8.88 22.06 -6.14
CA SER A 265 7.65 21.44 -5.64
C SER A 265 6.50 22.43 -5.47
N GLU A 266 6.80 23.73 -5.32
CA GLU A 266 5.78 24.75 -5.04
C GLU A 266 4.66 24.77 -6.08
N GLY A 267 3.40 24.77 -5.59
CA GLY A 267 2.19 24.79 -6.41
C GLY A 267 1.81 23.46 -7.06
N ILE A 268 2.58 22.39 -6.85
CA ILE A 268 2.19 21.05 -7.35
C ILE A 268 0.96 20.57 -6.60
N ILE A 269 0.01 20.00 -7.35
CA ILE A 269 -1.30 19.56 -6.85
C ILE A 269 -1.30 18.04 -6.68
N PHE A 270 -1.90 17.56 -5.58
CA PHE A 270 -2.10 16.14 -5.28
C PHE A 270 -3.55 15.88 -4.89
N ASN A 271 -4.01 14.65 -5.10
CA ASN A 271 -5.29 14.19 -4.60
C ASN A 271 -5.10 12.86 -3.86
N ILE A 272 -5.38 12.83 -2.56
CA ILE A 272 -5.01 11.74 -1.65
C ILE A 272 -6.04 11.55 -0.54
N ASP A 273 -6.17 10.32 -0.03
CA ASP A 273 -7.01 9.93 1.11
C ASP A 273 -6.25 9.94 2.45
N TYR A 274 -5.31 10.86 2.60
CA TYR A 274 -4.46 11.01 3.78
C TYR A 274 -4.21 12.49 4.05
N ASP A 275 -4.34 12.90 5.31
CA ASP A 275 -4.10 14.27 5.77
C ASP A 275 -3.09 14.26 6.92
N GLU A 276 -1.87 14.77 6.68
CA GLU A 276 -0.82 14.82 7.70
C GLU A 276 -1.11 15.79 8.84
N ASP A 277 -2.02 16.77 8.61
CA ASP A 277 -2.47 17.74 9.61
C ASP A 277 -3.75 17.27 10.36
N SER A 278 -4.16 16.00 10.20
CA SER A 278 -5.36 15.43 10.83
C SER A 278 -5.32 15.53 12.34
N GLN A 279 -6.45 15.98 12.94
CA GLN A 279 -6.63 16.11 14.39
C GLN A 279 -7.34 14.90 15.03
N ASN A 280 -7.49 13.80 14.29
CA ASN A 280 -8.07 12.58 14.85
C ASN A 280 -7.15 12.03 15.96
N GLU A 281 -7.72 11.74 17.14
CA GLU A 281 -6.95 11.29 18.31
C GLU A 281 -6.12 10.03 18.03
N LYS A 282 -6.68 9.05 17.30
CA LYS A 282 -5.97 7.82 16.94
C LYS A 282 -4.80 8.08 16.00
N PHE A 283 -4.97 9.03 15.08
CA PHE A 283 -3.89 9.44 14.19
C PHE A 283 -2.76 10.14 14.96
N LEU A 284 -3.10 11.04 15.87
CA LEU A 284 -2.11 11.74 16.68
C LEU A 284 -1.34 10.79 17.61
N GLU A 285 -2.03 9.80 18.20
CA GLU A 285 -1.39 8.74 19.00
C GLU A 285 -0.44 7.89 18.15
N PHE A 286 -0.89 7.46 16.97
CA PHE A 286 -0.05 6.72 16.01
C PHE A 286 1.19 7.53 15.61
N VAL A 287 1.01 8.81 15.24
CA VAL A 287 2.13 9.72 14.88
C VAL A 287 3.15 9.77 16.00
N LYS A 288 2.70 10.02 17.24
CA LYS A 288 3.57 10.06 18.42
C LYS A 288 4.35 8.76 18.58
N ASN A 289 3.68 7.60 18.57
CA ASN A 289 4.32 6.30 18.77
C ASN A 289 5.33 5.99 17.64
N TYR A 290 4.98 6.36 16.41
CA TYR A 290 5.83 6.17 15.24
C TYR A 290 7.09 7.06 15.31
N GLU A 291 6.95 8.36 15.65
CA GLU A 291 8.06 9.30 15.80
C GLU A 291 8.96 8.92 16.99
N ASP A 292 8.37 8.49 18.11
CA ASP A 292 9.13 8.03 19.28
C ASP A 292 10.04 6.85 18.93
N LYS A 293 9.58 5.95 18.06
CA LYS A 293 10.32 4.75 17.67
C LYS A 293 11.29 4.99 16.51
N TYR A 294 10.80 5.60 15.41
CA TYR A 294 11.56 5.68 14.16
C TYR A 294 12.24 7.02 13.93
N LYS A 295 11.95 8.04 14.73
CA LYS A 295 12.46 9.42 14.59
C LYS A 295 12.12 10.06 13.24
N LEU A 296 11.01 9.65 12.65
CA LEU A 296 10.48 10.09 11.36
C LEU A 296 8.98 10.33 11.48
N PHE A 297 8.46 11.34 10.78
CA PHE A 297 7.01 11.52 10.63
C PHE A 297 6.46 10.38 9.72
N PRO A 298 5.33 9.73 10.10
CA PRO A 298 4.78 8.65 9.31
C PRO A 298 4.19 9.15 7.99
N SER A 299 4.57 8.52 6.90
CA SER A 299 3.92 8.75 5.61
C SER A 299 2.57 8.05 5.51
N MET A 300 1.77 8.36 4.49
CA MET A 300 0.55 7.62 4.14
C MET A 300 0.78 6.09 4.13
N TYR A 301 1.92 5.64 3.62
CA TYR A 301 2.21 4.21 3.51
C TYR A 301 2.51 3.57 4.87
N ALA A 302 3.13 4.29 5.79
CA ALA A 302 3.28 3.85 7.18
C ALA A 302 1.91 3.72 7.87
N SER A 303 1.04 4.72 7.68
CA SER A 303 -0.32 4.73 8.22
C SER A 303 -1.16 3.58 7.67
N LYS A 304 -1.15 3.36 6.35
CA LYS A 304 -1.88 2.24 5.72
C LYS A 304 -1.31 0.88 6.10
N GLY A 305 0.01 0.75 6.29
CA GLY A 305 0.64 -0.46 6.82
C GLY A 305 0.18 -0.77 8.26
N TYR A 306 0.08 0.25 9.10
CA TYR A 306 -0.45 0.13 10.45
C TYR A 306 -1.95 -0.24 10.46
N GLU A 307 -2.79 0.46 9.69
CA GLU A 307 -4.23 0.17 9.57
C GLU A 307 -4.48 -1.28 9.08
N LEU A 308 -3.76 -1.71 8.05
CA LEU A 308 -3.83 -3.08 7.53
C LEU A 308 -3.48 -4.11 8.61
N ALA A 309 -2.42 -3.87 9.39
CA ALA A 309 -2.02 -4.76 10.47
C ALA A 309 -3.08 -4.79 11.58
N LYS A 310 -3.67 -3.65 11.95
CA LYS A 310 -4.80 -3.60 12.93
C LYS A 310 -6.00 -4.39 12.43
N ILE A 311 -6.31 -4.35 11.12
CA ILE A 311 -7.38 -5.18 10.52
C ILE A 311 -7.05 -6.66 10.68
N ILE A 312 -5.84 -7.11 10.35
CA ILE A 312 -5.43 -8.51 10.53
C ILE A 312 -5.53 -8.92 12.01
N ILE A 313 -5.09 -8.07 12.93
CA ILE A 313 -5.17 -8.29 14.37
C ILE A 313 -6.63 -8.50 14.81
N GLU A 314 -7.54 -7.62 14.39
CA GLU A 314 -8.96 -7.76 14.70
C GLU A 314 -9.56 -9.05 14.13
N LEU A 315 -9.22 -9.40 12.89
CA LEU A 315 -9.70 -10.62 12.25
C LEU A 315 -9.19 -11.88 12.96
N LEU A 316 -7.95 -11.88 13.42
CA LEU A 316 -7.37 -12.97 14.21
C LEU A 316 -7.94 -13.07 15.64
N LYS A 317 -8.43 -11.95 16.21
CA LYS A 317 -9.14 -11.97 17.51
C LYS A 317 -10.49 -12.68 17.44
N ILE A 318 -11.15 -12.69 16.29
CA ILE A 318 -12.48 -13.29 16.08
C ILE A 318 -12.48 -14.63 15.34
N GLY A 319 -11.32 -15.05 14.80
CA GLY A 319 -11.18 -16.31 14.03
C GLY A 319 -9.75 -16.82 13.98
N ASN A 320 -9.46 -17.62 12.99
CA ASN A 320 -8.13 -18.18 12.76
C ASN A 320 -7.58 -17.74 11.37
N GLU A 321 -6.34 -18.12 11.08
CA GLU A 321 -5.61 -17.70 9.87
C GLU A 321 -6.26 -18.12 8.53
N THR A 322 -7.19 -19.07 8.52
CA THR A 322 -7.90 -19.52 7.30
C THR A 322 -9.30 -18.89 7.15
N GLU A 323 -9.74 -18.09 8.13
CA GLU A 323 -11.06 -17.47 8.16
C GLU A 323 -11.05 -15.97 7.90
N LEU A 324 -9.86 -15.36 7.63
CA LEU A 324 -9.74 -13.91 7.49
C LEU A 324 -10.66 -13.35 6.40
N LYS A 325 -10.67 -13.93 5.19
CA LYS A 325 -11.57 -13.53 4.10
C LYS A 325 -13.03 -13.50 4.56
N LYS A 326 -13.50 -14.61 5.10
CA LYS A 326 -14.89 -14.73 5.58
C LYS A 326 -15.22 -13.67 6.64
N ASN A 327 -14.34 -13.53 7.63
CA ASN A 327 -14.56 -12.60 8.75
C ASN A 327 -14.50 -11.14 8.30
N LEU A 328 -13.61 -10.79 7.35
CA LEU A 328 -13.54 -9.46 6.76
C LEU A 328 -14.84 -9.12 6.02
N LEU A 329 -15.33 -10.03 5.16
CA LEU A 329 -16.54 -9.82 4.37
C LEU A 329 -17.84 -9.81 5.22
N ILE A 330 -17.82 -10.40 6.42
CA ILE A 330 -18.92 -10.31 7.38
C ILE A 330 -18.84 -8.97 8.14
N LYS A 331 -17.65 -8.62 8.66
CA LYS A 331 -17.47 -7.42 9.50
C LYS A 331 -17.54 -6.14 8.68
N LYS A 332 -16.89 -6.08 7.54
CA LYS A 332 -16.80 -4.99 6.55
C LYS A 332 -16.26 -3.66 7.06
N GLU A 333 -16.53 -3.27 8.29
CA GLU A 333 -16.16 -1.96 8.85
C GLU A 333 -15.04 -2.10 9.89
N PHE A 334 -13.98 -1.31 9.72
CA PHE A 334 -12.84 -1.26 10.62
C PHE A 334 -12.49 0.18 10.96
N GLN A 335 -12.03 0.40 12.18
CA GLN A 335 -11.56 1.72 12.58
C GLN A 335 -10.18 1.99 11.99
N GLY A 336 -10.11 2.95 11.10
CA GLY A 336 -8.83 3.49 10.61
C GLY A 336 -8.29 4.60 11.52
N LEU A 337 -7.15 5.15 11.12
CA LEU A 337 -6.48 6.24 11.85
C LEU A 337 -7.20 7.58 11.68
N GLN A 338 -7.73 7.85 10.50
CA GLN A 338 -8.36 9.14 10.18
C GLN A 338 -9.85 9.03 9.88
N ASP A 339 -10.32 7.88 9.43
CA ASP A 339 -11.69 7.58 9.05
C ASP A 339 -12.05 6.11 9.35
N ILE A 340 -13.28 5.72 9.05
CA ILE A 340 -13.72 4.32 9.05
C ILE A 340 -13.37 3.70 7.70
N ILE A 341 -12.75 2.53 7.72
CA ILE A 341 -12.42 1.73 6.53
C ILE A 341 -13.58 0.80 6.26
N ILE A 342 -14.23 0.95 5.11
CA ILE A 342 -15.38 0.14 4.72
C ILE A 342 -15.01 -0.69 3.49
N PHE A 343 -15.14 -2.01 3.62
CA PHE A 343 -14.93 -2.96 2.52
C PHE A 343 -16.27 -3.29 1.85
N ASP A 344 -16.24 -3.38 0.53
CA ASP A 344 -17.35 -3.94 -0.24
C ASP A 344 -17.33 -5.49 -0.24
N GLU A 345 -18.21 -6.10 -1.02
CA GLU A 345 -18.31 -7.56 -1.12
C GLU A 345 -17.12 -8.23 -1.84
N PHE A 346 -16.26 -7.46 -2.48
CA PHE A 346 -15.07 -7.92 -3.21
C PHE A 346 -13.77 -7.66 -2.45
N GLY A 347 -13.83 -6.92 -1.33
CA GLY A 347 -12.63 -6.55 -0.56
C GLY A 347 -11.95 -5.27 -1.04
N ASP A 348 -12.65 -4.46 -1.83
CA ASP A 348 -12.26 -3.10 -2.18
C ASP A 348 -12.73 -2.10 -1.12
N VAL A 349 -12.03 -0.98 -0.97
CA VAL A 349 -12.38 0.06 0.00
C VAL A 349 -12.78 1.36 -0.67
N ILE A 350 -13.66 2.11 0.00
CA ILE A 350 -14.04 3.47 -0.35
C ILE A 350 -13.54 4.40 0.75
N ARG A 351 -12.83 5.47 0.35
CA ARG A 351 -12.37 6.54 1.24
C ARG A 351 -12.60 7.91 0.61
N ASN A 352 -12.61 8.94 1.44
CA ASN A 352 -12.71 10.32 0.98
C ASN A 352 -11.33 10.83 0.57
N PHE A 353 -11.29 11.53 -0.56
CA PHE A 353 -10.07 12.15 -1.08
C PHE A 353 -10.13 13.66 -0.85
N ASN A 354 -8.98 14.21 -0.52
CA ASN A 354 -8.77 15.65 -0.39
C ASN A 354 -7.74 16.12 -1.42
N THR A 355 -7.85 17.38 -1.82
CA THR A 355 -6.89 18.00 -2.74
C THR A 355 -5.89 18.83 -1.94
N PHE A 356 -4.61 18.63 -2.22
CA PHE A 356 -3.50 19.32 -1.58
C PHE A 356 -2.66 20.06 -2.61
N THR A 357 -1.95 21.08 -2.17
CA THR A 357 -0.87 21.73 -2.92
C THR A 357 0.36 21.85 -2.05
N VAL A 358 1.54 21.97 -2.68
CA VAL A 358 2.75 22.35 -1.95
C VAL A 358 2.78 23.86 -1.79
N LYS A 359 2.92 24.32 -0.54
CA LYS A 359 3.07 25.73 -0.18
C LYS A 359 4.10 25.89 0.93
N ASN A 360 5.14 26.70 0.66
CA ASN A 360 6.28 26.89 1.56
C ASN A 360 6.94 25.56 1.96
N GLY A 361 7.14 24.67 0.96
CA GLY A 361 7.78 23.35 1.16
C GLY A 361 6.98 22.35 1.99
N LYS A 362 5.67 22.55 2.16
CA LYS A 362 4.77 21.64 2.92
C LYS A 362 3.52 21.34 2.11
N PHE A 363 2.97 20.16 2.31
CA PHE A 363 1.65 19.82 1.78
C PHE A 363 0.57 20.60 2.54
N ARG A 364 -0.35 21.24 1.82
CA ARG A 364 -1.45 22.01 2.37
C ARG A 364 -2.75 21.66 1.69
N LYS A 365 -3.75 21.28 2.47
CA LYS A 365 -5.09 21.01 1.98
C LYS A 365 -5.72 22.26 1.39
N ILE A 366 -6.33 22.14 0.22
CA ILE A 366 -7.02 23.23 -0.47
C ILE A 366 -8.48 22.93 -0.77
N GLN A 367 -8.88 21.66 -0.73
CA GLN A 367 -10.26 21.19 -0.89
C GLN A 367 -10.46 19.83 -0.21
#